data_e1ff4706eff36b02b73a376d34b57287
#
_entry.id   e1ff4706eff36b02b73a376d34b57287
#
_cell.length_a   1.000
_cell.length_b   1.000
_cell.length_c   1.000
_cell.angle_alpha   90.00
_cell.angle_beta   90.00
_cell.angle_gamma   90.00
#
_symmetry.space_group_name_H-M   'P 1'
#
loop_
_entity.id
_entity.type
_entity.pdbx_description
1 polymer ?
#
loop_
_entity_poly.entity_id
_entity_poly.type
_entity_poly.pdbx_seq_one_letter_code
_entity_poly.pdbx_strand_id
1 'polypeptide(L)'
;MQLRCPICGKPLVRIERSAVCENRHSFDYAKQGYINLLIRQSVDHGDNKAMVQARTAFLHSGSYEFLRNTICQIIQEEPCNTLADLGCGEGYYTSSFPVQEKYGFDMSKEALKYAARTDRSSQYTVASIFHLPLPDDSMDVCVTCFAPFADAEIQR
;
A
#
# COMPACT_ATOMS: atom_id res chain seq x y z
N MET A 1 -8.57 10.09 -3.07
CA MET A 1 -7.31 10.90 -3.19
C MET A 1 -6.54 10.53 -4.46
N GLN A 2 -5.64 11.40 -4.94
CA GLN A 2 -4.83 11.16 -6.15
C GLN A 2 -3.38 10.86 -5.78
N LEU A 3 -2.86 9.73 -6.28
CA LEU A 3 -1.43 9.44 -6.19
C LEU A 3 -0.61 10.45 -7.00
N ARG A 4 0.66 10.60 -6.63
CA ARG A 4 1.62 11.47 -7.35
C ARG A 4 2.43 10.67 -8.37
N CYS A 5 2.70 11.29 -9.50
CA CYS A 5 3.58 10.72 -10.52
C CYS A 5 5.02 10.62 -9.97
N PRO A 6 5.62 9.43 -9.95
CA PRO A 6 6.94 9.25 -9.37
C PRO A 6 8.09 9.87 -10.21
N ILE A 7 7.79 10.34 -11.42
CA ILE A 7 8.75 11.00 -12.31
C ILE A 7 8.74 12.53 -12.12
N CYS A 8 7.58 13.14 -11.97
CA CYS A 8 7.44 14.60 -11.97
C CYS A 8 6.62 15.18 -10.81
N GLY A 9 6.14 14.36 -9.88
CA GLY A 9 5.38 14.79 -8.71
C GLY A 9 3.95 15.28 -8.98
N LYS A 10 3.53 15.39 -10.25
CA LYS A 10 2.18 15.86 -10.61
C LYS A 10 1.11 14.82 -10.28
N PRO A 11 -0.13 15.22 -9.99
CA PRO A 11 -1.21 14.29 -9.72
C PRO A 11 -1.41 13.27 -10.85
N LEU A 12 -1.69 12.03 -10.48
CA LEU A 12 -2.08 10.97 -11.39
C LEU A 12 -3.60 10.88 -11.46
N VAL A 13 -4.15 10.96 -12.65
CA VAL A 13 -5.58 10.78 -12.92
C VAL A 13 -5.80 9.41 -13.53
N ARG A 14 -6.75 8.65 -12.98
CA ARG A 14 -7.09 7.35 -13.55
C ARG A 14 -7.91 7.52 -14.83
N ILE A 15 -7.42 6.95 -15.92
CA ILE A 15 -8.09 6.88 -17.22
C ILE A 15 -8.16 5.39 -17.58
N GLU A 16 -9.35 4.81 -17.49
CA GLU A 16 -9.59 3.38 -17.71
C GLU A 16 -8.66 2.47 -16.88
N ARG A 17 -7.66 1.89 -17.52
CA ARG A 17 -6.70 0.96 -16.91
C ARG A 17 -5.34 1.57 -16.64
N SER A 18 -5.18 2.87 -16.79
CA SER A 18 -3.93 3.59 -16.60
C SER A 18 -4.12 4.77 -15.65
N ALA A 19 -3.05 5.17 -14.99
CA ALA A 19 -2.93 6.43 -14.27
C ALA A 19 -1.99 7.35 -15.03
N VAL A 20 -2.45 8.54 -15.41
CA VAL A 20 -1.73 9.48 -16.29
C VAL A 20 -1.60 10.84 -15.60
N CYS A 21 -0.43 11.48 -15.68
CA CYS A 21 -0.24 12.85 -15.22
C CYS A 21 -0.32 13.86 -16.39
N GLU A 22 -0.38 15.14 -16.08
CA GLU A 22 -0.41 16.22 -17.07
C GLU A 22 0.80 16.22 -18.02
N ASN A 23 1.96 15.74 -17.56
CA ASN A 23 3.16 15.58 -18.37
C ASN A 23 3.17 14.28 -19.21
N ARG A 24 2.02 13.60 -19.30
CA ARG A 24 1.79 12.39 -20.09
C ARG A 24 2.61 11.16 -19.64
N HIS A 25 3.16 11.15 -18.42
CA HIS A 25 3.67 9.90 -17.85
C HIS A 25 2.48 9.00 -17.55
N SER A 26 2.55 7.74 -17.99
CA SER A 26 1.47 6.77 -17.88
C SER A 26 1.95 5.50 -17.18
N PHE A 27 1.12 4.97 -16.27
CA PHE A 27 1.37 3.76 -15.49
C PHE A 27 0.12 2.88 -15.52
N ASP A 28 0.26 1.64 -15.95
CA ASP A 28 -0.88 0.74 -16.07
C ASP A 28 -1.19 0.04 -14.76
N TYR A 29 -2.48 -0.08 -14.46
CA TYR A 29 -2.96 -0.97 -13.41
C TYR A 29 -2.83 -2.42 -13.85
N ALA A 30 -2.24 -3.23 -13.00
CA ALA A 30 -2.20 -4.66 -13.22
C ALA A 30 -3.62 -5.26 -13.24
N LYS A 31 -3.79 -6.42 -13.90
CA LYS A 31 -5.08 -7.13 -13.95
C LYS A 31 -5.67 -7.37 -12.54
N GLN A 32 -4.84 -7.53 -11.52
CA GLN A 32 -5.24 -7.73 -10.13
C GLN A 32 -5.73 -6.45 -9.46
N GLY A 33 -5.40 -5.26 -9.97
CA GLY A 33 -5.85 -3.97 -9.46
C GLY A 33 -4.79 -3.11 -8.79
N TYR A 34 -3.56 -3.61 -8.58
CA TYR A 34 -2.46 -2.79 -8.08
C TYR A 34 -1.80 -1.98 -9.21
N ILE A 35 -1.13 -0.89 -8.84
CA ILE A 35 -0.32 -0.08 -9.75
C ILE A 35 1.16 -0.12 -9.34
N ASN A 36 2.07 -0.12 -10.33
CA ASN A 36 3.51 -0.07 -10.05
C ASN A 36 4.05 1.33 -10.33
N LEU A 37 4.43 2.04 -9.27
CA LEU A 37 5.04 3.38 -9.32
C LEU A 37 6.51 3.38 -8.88
N LEU A 38 7.13 2.22 -8.73
CA LEU A 38 8.56 2.09 -8.43
C LEU A 38 9.38 2.21 -9.72
N ILE A 39 10.07 3.35 -9.93
CA ILE A 39 10.78 3.66 -11.19
C ILE A 39 12.10 2.91 -11.31
N ARG A 40 12.83 2.73 -10.20
CA ARG A 40 14.14 2.08 -10.18
C ARG A 40 14.10 0.84 -9.30
N GLN A 41 14.12 -0.31 -9.93
CA GLN A 41 14.34 -1.58 -9.27
C GLN A 41 15.73 -2.06 -9.65
N SER A 42 16.73 -1.78 -8.81
CA SER A 42 18.11 -2.26 -9.04
C SER A 42 18.30 -3.71 -8.62
N VAL A 43 17.47 -4.22 -7.72
CA VAL A 43 17.46 -5.62 -7.25
C VAL A 43 16.03 -5.97 -6.80
N ASP A 44 15.64 -7.23 -6.90
CA ASP A 44 14.37 -7.75 -6.42
C ASP A 44 14.42 -7.86 -4.88
N HIS A 45 14.17 -6.74 -4.19
CA HIS A 45 14.25 -6.63 -2.72
C HIS A 45 12.95 -7.00 -2.01
N GLY A 46 11.91 -7.37 -2.76
CA GLY A 46 10.63 -7.78 -2.18
C GLY A 46 10.57 -9.27 -1.91
N ASP A 47 9.59 -9.67 -1.09
CA ASP A 47 9.28 -11.07 -0.87
C ASP A 47 8.98 -11.77 -2.19
N ASN A 48 9.59 -12.93 -2.39
CA ASN A 48 9.26 -13.79 -3.52
C ASN A 48 7.94 -14.57 -3.26
N LYS A 49 7.46 -15.24 -4.29
CA LYS A 49 6.18 -15.97 -4.23
C LYS A 49 6.11 -17.00 -3.08
N ALA A 50 7.19 -17.73 -2.81
CA ALA A 50 7.21 -18.73 -1.75
C ALA A 50 7.13 -18.07 -0.37
N MET A 51 7.84 -16.98 -0.15
CA MET A 51 7.77 -16.17 1.08
C MET A 51 6.38 -15.61 1.31
N VAL A 52 5.76 -15.04 0.28
CA VAL A 52 4.37 -14.53 0.35
C VAL A 52 3.40 -15.64 0.72
N GLN A 53 3.51 -16.82 0.11
CA GLN A 53 2.65 -17.96 0.42
C GLN A 53 2.81 -18.44 1.86
N ALA A 54 4.06 -18.56 2.34
CA ALA A 54 4.35 -18.99 3.70
C ALA A 54 3.83 -17.99 4.74
N ARG A 55 4.05 -16.68 4.51
CA ARG A 55 3.54 -15.60 5.36
C ARG A 55 2.01 -15.59 5.38
N THR A 56 1.38 -15.67 4.21
CA THR A 56 -0.09 -15.70 4.09
C THR A 56 -0.67 -16.86 4.90
N ALA A 57 -0.13 -18.08 4.73
CA ALA A 57 -0.58 -19.26 5.48
C ALA A 57 -0.42 -19.07 7.00
N PHE A 58 0.70 -18.51 7.44
CA PHE A 58 0.98 -18.26 8.85
C PHE A 58 0.03 -17.19 9.43
N LEU A 59 -0.16 -16.04 8.78
CA LEU A 59 -1.03 -14.97 9.26
C LEU A 59 -2.50 -15.43 9.32
N HIS A 60 -2.95 -16.20 8.34
CA HIS A 60 -4.30 -16.76 8.32
C HIS A 60 -4.51 -17.96 9.27
N SER A 61 -3.47 -18.43 9.96
CA SER A 61 -3.63 -19.44 11.03
C SER A 61 -4.29 -18.88 12.31
N GLY A 62 -4.47 -17.55 12.39
CA GLY A 62 -5.05 -16.87 13.54
C GLY A 62 -4.02 -16.38 14.58
N SER A 63 -2.74 -16.74 14.44
CA SER A 63 -1.69 -16.40 15.42
C SER A 63 -1.53 -14.87 15.63
N TYR A 64 -1.83 -14.07 14.63
CA TYR A 64 -1.72 -12.61 14.65
C TYR A 64 -3.07 -11.87 14.65
N GLU A 65 -4.16 -12.61 14.80
CA GLU A 65 -5.51 -12.02 14.83
C GLU A 65 -5.69 -11.03 15.99
N PHE A 66 -5.14 -11.37 17.15
CA PHE A 66 -5.14 -10.47 18.30
C PHE A 66 -4.49 -9.11 17.97
N LEU A 67 -3.28 -9.12 17.40
CA LEU A 67 -2.58 -7.89 17.03
C LEU A 67 -3.37 -7.07 16.00
N ARG A 68 -3.88 -7.74 14.95
CA ARG A 68 -4.72 -7.10 13.94
C ARG A 68 -5.94 -6.42 14.54
N ASN A 69 -6.66 -7.12 15.42
CA ASN A 69 -7.86 -6.60 16.06
C ASN A 69 -7.54 -5.43 17.01
N THR A 70 -6.42 -5.50 17.74
CA THR A 70 -5.95 -4.39 18.59
C THR A 70 -5.63 -3.14 17.77
N ILE A 71 -4.92 -3.28 16.63
CA ILE A 71 -4.65 -2.14 15.74
C ILE A 71 -5.96 -1.55 15.21
N CYS A 72 -6.92 -2.38 14.80
CA CYS A 72 -8.24 -1.90 14.36
C CYS A 72 -8.97 -1.12 15.46
N GLN A 73 -8.89 -1.55 16.71
CA GLN A 73 -9.48 -0.83 17.84
C GLN A 73 -8.83 0.54 18.04
N ILE A 74 -7.50 0.61 18.03
CA ILE A 74 -6.76 1.88 18.17
C ILE A 74 -7.15 2.87 17.05
N ILE A 75 -7.25 2.39 15.80
CA ILE A 75 -7.64 3.24 14.67
C ILE A 75 -9.06 3.79 14.86
N GLN A 76 -9.96 3.06 15.50
CA GLN A 76 -11.35 3.50 15.76
C GLN A 76 -11.47 4.56 16.86
N GLU A 77 -10.46 4.77 17.68
CA GLU A 77 -10.49 5.76 18.78
C GLU A 77 -10.43 7.20 18.25
N GLU A 78 -9.90 7.41 17.05
CA GLU A 78 -9.76 8.73 16.43
C GLU A 78 -10.53 8.80 15.09
N PRO A 79 -11.09 9.97 14.74
CA PRO A 79 -11.71 10.18 13.44
C PRO A 79 -10.68 9.97 12.31
N CYS A 80 -10.87 8.96 11.49
CA CYS A 80 -9.96 8.59 10.41
C CYS A 80 -10.74 8.22 9.15
N ASN A 81 -10.50 8.95 8.06
CA ASN A 81 -11.11 8.68 6.76
C ASN A 81 -10.11 8.05 5.78
N THR A 82 -8.82 8.40 5.92
CA THR A 82 -7.74 7.98 5.03
C THR A 82 -6.61 7.33 5.81
N LEU A 83 -6.15 6.16 5.35
CA LEU A 83 -5.09 5.42 6.00
C LEU A 83 -4.07 4.90 4.98
N ALA A 84 -2.77 5.10 5.27
CA ALA A 84 -1.65 4.49 4.56
C ALA A 84 -1.02 3.35 5.38
N ASP A 85 -0.93 2.16 4.78
CA ASP A 85 -0.24 1.00 5.34
C ASP A 85 1.12 0.84 4.65
N LEU A 86 2.20 1.11 5.37
CA LEU A 86 3.57 1.18 4.87
C LEU A 86 4.29 -0.15 5.09
N GLY A 87 4.57 -0.86 4.00
CA GLY A 87 5.06 -2.23 4.04
C GLY A 87 3.91 -3.23 4.24
N CYS A 88 2.80 -3.02 3.54
CA CYS A 88 1.54 -3.75 3.74
C CYS A 88 1.59 -5.25 3.39
N GLY A 89 2.64 -5.70 2.70
CA GLY A 89 2.80 -7.08 2.27
C GLY A 89 1.59 -7.59 1.46
N GLU A 90 1.07 -8.75 1.84
CA GLU A 90 -0.10 -9.38 1.21
C GLU A 90 -1.46 -8.79 1.65
N GLY A 91 -1.46 -7.69 2.42
CA GLY A 91 -2.66 -6.96 2.79
C GLY A 91 -3.44 -7.53 3.97
N TYR A 92 -2.85 -8.41 4.78
CA TYR A 92 -3.52 -9.03 5.94
C TYR A 92 -4.08 -8.01 6.93
N TYR A 93 -3.29 -6.98 7.23
CA TYR A 93 -3.74 -5.88 8.10
C TYR A 93 -4.59 -4.88 7.34
N THR A 94 -4.12 -4.39 6.19
CA THR A 94 -4.77 -3.37 5.37
C THR A 94 -6.24 -3.67 5.12
N SER A 95 -6.56 -4.90 4.70
CA SER A 95 -7.91 -5.32 4.37
C SER A 95 -8.89 -5.23 5.55
N SER A 96 -8.37 -5.33 6.77
CA SER A 96 -9.15 -5.35 8.01
C SER A 96 -9.35 -3.98 8.65
N PHE A 97 -8.58 -2.96 8.26
CA PHE A 97 -8.69 -1.64 8.87
C PHE A 97 -10.07 -1.01 8.64
N PRO A 98 -10.70 -0.49 9.69
CA PRO A 98 -12.06 0.05 9.65
C PRO A 98 -12.08 1.51 9.14
N VAL A 99 -11.47 1.75 7.98
CA VAL A 99 -11.30 3.06 7.36
C VAL A 99 -11.87 3.05 5.94
N GLN A 100 -12.44 4.17 5.51
CA GLN A 100 -13.12 4.26 4.21
C GLN A 100 -12.12 4.20 3.04
N GLU A 101 -11.04 4.97 3.09
CA GLU A 101 -10.00 5.01 2.05
C GLU A 101 -8.70 4.42 2.60
N LYS A 102 -8.28 3.28 2.06
CA LYS A 102 -7.08 2.55 2.46
C LYS A 102 -6.09 2.44 1.32
N TYR A 103 -4.84 2.74 1.61
CA TYR A 103 -3.73 2.71 0.67
C TYR A 103 -2.62 1.81 1.20
N GLY A 104 -2.36 0.70 0.52
CA GLY A 104 -1.27 -0.21 0.85
C GLY A 104 -0.06 0.00 -0.05
N PHE A 105 1.12 0.18 0.54
CA PHE A 105 2.38 0.36 -0.17
C PHE A 105 3.36 -0.75 0.20
N ASP A 106 3.95 -1.39 -0.81
CA ASP A 106 5.00 -2.40 -0.63
C ASP A 106 5.89 -2.45 -1.86
N MET A 107 7.13 -2.94 -1.70
CA MET A 107 8.05 -3.15 -2.83
C MET A 107 7.82 -4.50 -3.53
N SER A 108 7.20 -5.47 -2.85
CA SER A 108 6.95 -6.80 -3.38
C SER A 108 5.74 -6.83 -4.31
N LYS A 109 5.99 -6.96 -5.61
CA LYS A 109 4.92 -7.18 -6.60
C LYS A 109 4.11 -8.45 -6.33
N GLU A 110 4.76 -9.51 -5.84
CA GLU A 110 4.08 -10.78 -5.56
C GLU A 110 3.13 -10.64 -4.35
N ALA A 111 3.53 -9.90 -3.31
CA ALA A 111 2.67 -9.60 -2.18
C ALA A 111 1.44 -8.77 -2.61
N LEU A 112 1.68 -7.67 -3.33
CA LEU A 112 0.59 -6.79 -3.79
C LEU A 112 -0.32 -7.42 -4.83
N LYS A 113 0.18 -8.35 -5.63
CA LYS A 113 -0.63 -9.16 -6.53
C LYS A 113 -1.64 -10.03 -5.77
N TYR A 114 -1.23 -10.57 -4.64
CA TYR A 114 -2.12 -11.31 -3.73
C TYR A 114 -3.11 -10.34 -3.06
N ALA A 115 -2.62 -9.28 -2.42
CA ALA A 115 -3.44 -8.29 -1.73
C ALA A 115 -4.55 -7.71 -2.63
N ALA A 116 -4.19 -7.18 -3.80
CA ALA A 116 -5.15 -6.60 -4.74
C ALA A 116 -6.13 -7.60 -5.35
N ARG A 117 -5.83 -8.90 -5.33
CA ARG A 117 -6.74 -9.95 -5.78
C ARG A 117 -7.78 -10.29 -4.72
N THR A 118 -7.39 -10.29 -3.45
CA THR A 118 -8.22 -10.70 -2.31
C THR A 118 -9.01 -9.55 -1.70
N ASP A 119 -8.44 -8.35 -1.71
CA ASP A 119 -9.09 -7.13 -1.23
C ASP A 119 -9.27 -6.11 -2.35
N ARG A 120 -10.52 -5.77 -2.64
CA ARG A 120 -10.92 -4.78 -3.65
C ARG A 120 -11.30 -3.42 -3.05
N SER A 121 -11.31 -3.32 -1.73
CA SER A 121 -11.69 -2.10 -1.03
C SER A 121 -10.51 -1.14 -0.83
N SER A 122 -9.28 -1.64 -0.95
CA SER A 122 -8.05 -0.87 -0.77
C SER A 122 -7.33 -0.62 -2.09
N GLN A 123 -6.56 0.47 -2.16
CA GLN A 123 -5.69 0.75 -3.29
C GLN A 123 -4.27 0.28 -2.97
N TYR A 124 -3.75 -0.64 -3.77
CA TYR A 124 -2.41 -1.19 -3.60
C TYR A 124 -1.43 -0.64 -4.63
N THR A 125 -0.27 -0.20 -4.15
CA THR A 125 0.75 0.48 -4.98
C THR A 125 2.14 -0.10 -4.71
N VAL A 126 2.82 -0.56 -5.75
CA VAL A 126 4.25 -0.91 -5.64
C VAL A 126 5.04 0.40 -5.58
N ALA A 127 5.62 0.67 -4.41
CA ALA A 127 6.42 1.86 -4.15
C ALA A 127 7.39 1.61 -3.00
N SER A 128 8.43 2.44 -2.91
CA SER A 128 9.27 2.52 -1.71
C SER A 128 8.51 3.27 -0.63
N ILE A 129 8.51 2.73 0.59
CA ILE A 129 7.95 3.44 1.75
C ILE A 129 8.76 4.68 2.16
N PHE A 130 9.98 4.82 1.63
CA PHE A 130 10.83 6.00 1.82
C PHE A 130 10.66 7.06 0.72
N HIS A 131 9.77 6.84 -0.25
CA HIS A 131 9.43 7.76 -1.34
C HIS A 131 8.00 7.46 -1.79
N LEU A 132 7.04 7.82 -0.93
CA LEU A 132 5.64 7.54 -1.18
C LEU A 132 5.07 8.44 -2.28
N PRO A 133 4.31 7.90 -3.22
CA PRO A 133 3.64 8.68 -4.25
C PRO A 133 2.36 9.35 -3.72
N LEU A 134 2.46 10.01 -2.56
CA LEU A 134 1.38 10.69 -1.87
C LEU A 134 1.65 12.20 -1.79
N PRO A 135 0.61 13.04 -1.82
CA PRO A 135 0.73 14.45 -1.42
C PRO A 135 1.13 14.57 0.06
N ASP A 136 1.72 15.70 0.42
CA ASP A 136 1.93 16.05 1.82
C ASP A 136 0.57 16.27 2.50
N ASP A 137 0.50 16.07 3.81
CA ASP A 137 -0.70 16.27 4.65
C ASP A 137 -1.96 15.56 4.10
N SER A 138 -1.81 14.35 3.53
CA SER A 138 -2.90 13.68 2.81
C SER A 138 -3.47 12.44 3.50
N MET A 139 -2.83 11.98 4.58
CA MET A 139 -3.27 10.80 5.35
C MET A 139 -3.60 11.19 6.78
N ASP A 140 -4.73 10.70 7.30
CA ASP A 140 -5.11 10.86 8.70
C ASP A 140 -4.28 9.94 9.60
N VAL A 141 -4.00 8.72 9.10
CA VAL A 141 -3.24 7.70 9.83
C VAL A 141 -2.24 6.99 8.92
N CYS A 142 -1.03 6.79 9.43
CA CYS A 142 -0.03 5.89 8.85
C CYS A 142 0.19 4.70 9.77
N VAL A 143 0.12 3.49 9.23
CA VAL A 143 0.41 2.24 9.93
C VAL A 143 1.66 1.61 9.33
N THR A 144 2.52 1.08 10.18
CA THR A 144 3.66 0.24 9.77
C THR A 144 3.75 -0.97 10.70
N CYS A 145 3.61 -2.17 10.14
CA CYS A 145 3.68 -3.44 10.86
C CYS A 145 4.81 -4.29 10.28
N PHE A 146 5.85 -4.56 11.09
CA PHE A 146 7.00 -5.39 10.69
C PHE A 146 7.76 -4.88 9.45
N ALA A 147 7.66 -3.58 9.18
CA ALA A 147 8.40 -2.90 8.13
C ALA A 147 9.32 -1.83 8.73
N PRO A 148 10.33 -1.34 8.00
CA PRO A 148 11.15 -0.23 8.45
C PRO A 148 10.31 1.01 8.72
N PHE A 149 10.72 1.83 9.70
CA PHE A 149 10.05 3.08 10.01
C PHE A 149 10.52 4.20 9.07
N ALA A 150 9.61 4.76 8.29
CA ALA A 150 9.87 5.81 7.30
C ALA A 150 9.51 7.19 7.87
N ASP A 151 10.27 7.65 8.87
CA ASP A 151 9.99 8.85 9.66
C ASP A 151 9.71 10.09 8.80
N ALA A 152 10.60 10.40 7.84
CA ALA A 152 10.46 11.57 6.97
C ALA A 152 9.18 11.54 6.10
N GLU A 153 8.71 10.35 5.71
CA GLU A 153 7.48 10.20 4.91
C GLU A 153 6.23 10.29 5.77
N ILE A 154 6.32 9.85 7.03
CA ILE A 154 5.19 9.91 7.97
C ILE A 154 4.97 11.34 8.48
N GLN A 155 6.04 12.14 8.58
CA GLN A 155 5.97 13.52 9.09
C GLN A 155 5.55 14.55 8.04
N ARG A 156 5.59 14.22 6.77
CA ARG A 156 5.15 15.14 5.72
C ARG A 156 3.67 14.91 5.42
#